data_6f75a7b5a2df90d7d94007940facf1a1
#
_entry.id   6f75a7b5a2df90d7d94007940facf1a1
#
_cell.length_a   1.000
_cell.length_b   1.000
_cell.length_c   1.000
_cell.angle_alpha   90.00
_cell.angle_beta   90.00
_cell.angle_gamma   90.00
#
_symmetry.space_group_name_H-M   'P 1'
#
loop_
_entity.id
_entity.type
_entity.pdbx_description
1 polymer ?
#
loop_
_entity_poly.entity_id
_entity_poly.type
_entity_poly.pdbx_seq_one_letter_code
_entity_poly.pdbx_strand_id
1 'polypeptide(L)'
;NTIEGYRKDLQQFVQYAKEKGLRWSTLTEHDIDSWLASMAAQGLAGKTRNRRLSALRTLLSWAQHKGMLANNPARYCQSAKTQETLPQAMSVEKIDAYLANRQTSTSSIITALMVSIMLETGLRLGETMAIKVEDINTEEKTIRTIGKGGRERFVIYGKRTEKELQQWLPAPQGRLLPPWSQSGFRAMIEEQLEPYTGKMRPHRLRHTFAPEMPNSGMPITTWSTLMGHQHSS
;
A
#
# COMPACT_ATOMS: atom_id res chain seq x y z
N ASN A 1 9.04 2.40 -1.50
CA ASN A 1 9.52 3.71 -1.11
C ASN A 1 9.13 4.74 -2.20
N THR A 2 8.48 5.85 -1.83
CA THR A 2 7.97 6.88 -2.75
C THR A 2 9.09 7.49 -3.59
N ILE A 3 10.26 7.72 -2.98
CA ILE A 3 11.45 8.28 -3.65
C ILE A 3 11.92 7.36 -4.78
N GLU A 4 12.01 6.06 -4.54
CA GLU A 4 12.41 5.09 -5.56
C GLU A 4 11.40 4.99 -6.70
N GLY A 5 10.11 5.07 -6.37
CA GLY A 5 9.03 5.14 -7.37
C GLY A 5 9.15 6.39 -8.25
N TYR A 6 9.35 7.55 -7.65
CA TYR A 6 9.54 8.81 -8.38
C TYR A 6 10.81 8.78 -9.22
N ARG A 7 11.91 8.24 -8.69
CA ARG A 7 13.16 8.10 -9.46
C ARG A 7 12.95 7.31 -10.75
N LYS A 8 12.31 6.14 -10.66
CA LYS A 8 11.99 5.31 -11.83
C LYS A 8 11.08 6.01 -12.83
N ASP A 9 10.08 6.74 -12.33
CA ASP A 9 9.16 7.48 -13.20
C ASP A 9 9.84 8.63 -13.92
N LEU A 10 10.70 9.38 -13.22
CA LEU A 10 11.46 10.48 -13.79
C LEU A 10 12.51 10.00 -14.78
N GLN A 11 13.15 8.86 -14.55
CA GLN A 11 14.07 8.25 -15.51
C GLN A 11 13.42 7.99 -16.87
N GLN A 12 12.12 7.64 -16.89
CA GLN A 12 11.39 7.45 -18.14
C GLN A 12 11.20 8.77 -18.91
N PHE A 13 10.96 9.86 -18.21
CA PHE A 13 10.90 11.19 -18.84
C PHE A 13 12.27 11.65 -19.34
N VAL A 14 13.31 11.47 -18.54
CA VAL A 14 14.70 11.82 -18.93
C VAL A 14 15.12 11.07 -20.19
N GLN A 15 14.79 9.78 -20.28
CA GLN A 15 15.08 9.00 -21.48
C GLN A 15 14.35 9.57 -22.71
N TYR A 16 13.05 9.82 -22.60
CA TYR A 16 12.25 10.43 -23.66
C TYR A 16 12.80 11.80 -24.08
N ALA A 17 13.14 12.64 -23.10
CA ALA A 17 13.68 13.98 -23.36
C ALA A 17 15.02 13.93 -24.13
N LYS A 18 15.89 12.96 -23.78
CA LYS A 18 17.14 12.71 -24.51
C LYS A 18 16.91 12.31 -25.98
N GLU A 19 16.00 11.37 -26.19
CA GLU A 19 15.63 10.87 -27.53
C GLU A 19 15.05 11.98 -28.43
N LYS A 20 14.33 12.93 -27.82
CA LYS A 20 13.71 14.07 -28.52
C LYS A 20 14.57 15.33 -28.54
N GLY A 21 15.77 15.31 -27.92
CA GLY A 21 16.66 16.49 -27.86
C GLY A 21 16.08 17.63 -27.01
N LEU A 22 15.17 17.35 -26.07
CA LEU A 22 14.54 18.38 -25.24
C LEU A 22 15.53 18.92 -24.20
N ARG A 23 15.45 20.23 -23.96
CA ARG A 23 16.26 20.91 -22.94
C ARG A 23 15.36 21.38 -21.78
N TRP A 24 15.83 21.28 -20.58
CA TRP A 24 15.09 21.70 -19.40
C TRP A 24 14.71 23.18 -19.40
N SER A 25 15.61 24.03 -19.93
CA SER A 25 15.41 25.49 -20.00
C SER A 25 14.32 25.93 -21.01
N THR A 26 14.00 25.09 -21.98
CA THR A 26 13.02 25.39 -23.04
C THR A 26 11.86 24.39 -23.07
N LEU A 27 11.73 23.60 -22.01
CA LEU A 27 10.67 22.58 -21.88
C LEU A 27 9.30 23.26 -21.87
N THR A 28 8.40 22.80 -22.74
CA THR A 28 7.05 23.34 -22.91
C THR A 28 5.99 22.33 -22.42
N GLU A 29 4.76 22.81 -22.24
CA GLU A 29 3.58 21.97 -22.00
C GLU A 29 3.38 20.97 -23.15
N HIS A 30 3.55 21.42 -24.40
CA HIS A 30 3.42 20.57 -25.59
C HIS A 30 4.39 19.39 -25.58
N ASP A 31 5.63 19.57 -25.11
CA ASP A 31 6.61 18.48 -25.01
C ASP A 31 6.15 17.40 -24.01
N ILE A 32 5.54 17.84 -22.91
CA ILE A 32 5.03 16.94 -21.89
C ILE A 32 3.76 16.21 -22.37
N ASP A 33 2.86 16.91 -23.05
CA ASP A 33 1.67 16.29 -23.65
C ASP A 33 2.06 15.28 -24.73
N SER A 34 3.09 15.58 -25.54
CA SER A 34 3.65 14.64 -26.51
C SER A 34 4.22 13.39 -25.84
N TRP A 35 4.88 13.53 -24.66
CA TRP A 35 5.33 12.40 -23.87
C TRP A 35 4.14 11.57 -23.33
N LEU A 36 3.10 12.24 -22.83
CA LEU A 36 1.88 11.57 -22.36
C LEU A 36 1.18 10.80 -23.48
N ALA A 37 1.13 11.39 -24.68
CA ALA A 37 0.60 10.76 -25.88
C ALA A 37 1.43 9.54 -26.31
N SER A 38 2.77 9.64 -26.27
CA SER A 38 3.66 8.52 -26.59
C SER A 38 3.44 7.32 -25.65
N MET A 39 3.25 7.60 -24.36
CA MET A 39 2.91 6.54 -23.37
C MET A 39 1.54 5.92 -23.64
N ALA A 40 0.58 6.71 -24.11
CA ALA A 40 -0.74 6.20 -24.49
C ALA A 40 -0.64 5.29 -25.72
N ALA A 41 0.12 5.69 -26.72
CA ALA A 41 0.37 4.89 -27.94
C ALA A 41 1.08 3.56 -27.63
N GLN A 42 1.93 3.53 -26.58
CA GLN A 42 2.56 2.30 -26.07
C GLN A 42 1.59 1.42 -25.22
N GLY A 43 0.33 1.81 -25.09
CA GLY A 43 -0.67 1.04 -24.32
C GLY A 43 -0.55 1.17 -22.79
N LEU A 44 0.20 2.13 -22.25
CA LEU A 44 0.33 2.30 -20.81
C LEU A 44 -1.00 2.73 -20.18
N ALA A 45 -1.38 2.05 -19.09
CA ALA A 45 -2.60 2.35 -18.37
C ALA A 45 -2.64 3.81 -17.85
N GLY A 46 -3.81 4.43 -17.87
CA GLY A 46 -4.01 5.81 -17.43
C GLY A 46 -3.47 6.09 -16.02
N LYS A 47 -3.66 5.17 -15.07
CA LYS A 47 -3.10 5.28 -13.71
C LYS A 47 -1.57 5.38 -13.71
N THR A 48 -0.89 4.64 -14.57
CA THR A 48 0.58 4.70 -14.69
C THR A 48 1.02 6.03 -15.28
N ARG A 49 0.34 6.50 -16.34
CA ARG A 49 0.61 7.81 -16.96
C ARG A 49 0.41 8.94 -15.96
N ASN A 50 -0.68 8.93 -15.20
CA ASN A 50 -0.98 9.93 -14.18
C ASN A 50 0.06 9.95 -13.05
N ARG A 51 0.53 8.78 -12.59
CA ARG A 51 1.59 8.69 -11.59
C ARG A 51 2.90 9.29 -12.08
N ARG A 52 3.30 9.00 -13.34
CA ARG A 52 4.50 9.56 -13.96
C ARG A 52 4.39 11.08 -14.14
N LEU A 53 3.24 11.58 -14.59
CA LEU A 53 2.98 13.02 -14.68
C LEU A 53 3.05 13.69 -13.31
N SER A 54 2.51 13.07 -12.26
CA SER A 54 2.58 13.59 -10.89
C SER A 54 4.02 13.69 -10.38
N ALA A 55 4.86 12.69 -10.67
CA ALA A 55 6.28 12.74 -10.33
C ALA A 55 7.00 13.91 -11.06
N LEU A 56 6.73 14.08 -12.35
CA LEU A 56 7.30 15.18 -13.15
C LEU A 56 6.83 16.55 -12.65
N ARG A 57 5.51 16.72 -12.36
CA ARG A 57 4.98 17.96 -11.79
C ARG A 57 5.66 18.32 -10.48
N THR A 58 5.88 17.34 -9.61
CA THR A 58 6.54 17.55 -8.32
C THR A 58 7.98 18.05 -8.51
N LEU A 59 8.73 17.42 -9.42
CA LEU A 59 10.10 17.85 -9.75
C LEU A 59 10.14 19.27 -10.34
N LEU A 60 9.28 19.56 -11.31
CA LEU A 60 9.25 20.86 -11.98
C LEU A 60 8.74 21.97 -11.04
N SER A 61 7.80 21.68 -10.15
CA SER A 61 7.39 22.61 -9.09
C SER A 61 8.53 22.93 -8.12
N TRP A 62 9.30 21.93 -7.75
CA TRP A 62 10.49 22.12 -6.93
C TRP A 62 11.55 22.96 -7.66
N ALA A 63 11.81 22.69 -8.96
CA ALA A 63 12.76 23.45 -9.76
C ALA A 63 12.32 24.92 -9.94
N GLN A 64 11.03 25.18 -10.13
CA GLN A 64 10.45 26.51 -10.15
C GLN A 64 10.63 27.23 -8.81
N HIS A 65 10.33 26.56 -7.69
CA HIS A 65 10.53 27.14 -6.36
C HIS A 65 11.99 27.47 -6.06
N LYS A 66 12.93 26.73 -6.63
CA LYS A 66 14.39 27.00 -6.54
C LYS A 66 14.88 28.03 -7.54
N GLY A 67 14.03 28.65 -8.33
CA GLY A 67 14.41 29.62 -9.35
C GLY A 67 15.13 29.03 -10.57
N MET A 68 15.17 27.71 -10.72
CA MET A 68 15.78 27.02 -11.86
C MET A 68 14.92 27.09 -13.13
N LEU A 69 13.62 27.29 -12.96
CA LEU A 69 12.63 27.45 -14.03
C LEU A 69 11.74 28.65 -13.71
N ALA A 70 11.41 29.44 -14.72
CA ALA A 70 10.47 30.55 -14.58
C ALA A 70 9.05 30.06 -14.29
N ASN A 71 8.63 28.99 -14.97
CA ASN A 71 7.30 28.38 -14.85
C ASN A 71 7.41 26.86 -14.83
N ASN A 72 6.36 26.20 -14.27
CA ASN A 72 6.22 24.75 -14.33
C ASN A 72 5.40 24.37 -15.57
N PRO A 73 6.01 23.85 -16.66
CA PRO A 73 5.30 23.51 -17.88
C PRO A 73 4.35 22.30 -17.72
N ALA A 74 4.48 21.48 -16.66
CA ALA A 74 3.54 20.39 -16.39
C ALA A 74 2.28 20.84 -15.64
N ARG A 75 2.18 22.11 -15.25
CA ARG A 75 1.11 22.58 -14.35
C ARG A 75 -0.29 22.30 -14.90
N TYR A 76 -0.50 22.54 -16.18
CA TYR A 76 -1.81 22.46 -16.83
C TYR A 76 -2.01 21.20 -17.68
N CYS A 77 -0.97 20.36 -17.87
CA CYS A 77 -1.12 19.08 -18.56
C CYS A 77 -2.24 18.25 -17.93
N GLN A 78 -3.12 17.68 -18.73
CA GLN A 78 -4.26 16.95 -18.21
C GLN A 78 -3.92 15.51 -17.83
N SER A 79 -4.45 15.07 -16.70
CA SER A 79 -4.39 13.67 -16.29
C SER A 79 -5.33 12.82 -17.16
N ALA A 80 -4.90 11.63 -17.51
CA ALA A 80 -5.76 10.68 -18.22
C ALA A 80 -7.01 10.34 -17.39
N LYS A 81 -8.18 10.33 -18.01
CA LYS A 81 -9.40 9.80 -17.39
C LYS A 81 -9.19 8.34 -17.03
N THR A 82 -9.38 7.99 -15.78
CA THR A 82 -9.28 6.61 -15.30
C THR A 82 -10.61 6.22 -14.68
N GLN A 83 -11.10 5.03 -15.04
CA GLN A 83 -12.26 4.50 -14.32
C GLN A 83 -11.85 4.19 -12.88
N GLU A 84 -12.57 4.76 -11.93
CA GLU A 84 -12.46 4.35 -10.53
C GLU A 84 -13.15 3.00 -10.38
N THR A 85 -12.36 1.97 -10.25
CA THR A 85 -12.87 0.68 -9.81
C THR A 85 -13.02 0.72 -8.31
N LEU A 86 -14.24 0.55 -7.81
CA LEU A 86 -14.48 0.40 -6.38
C LEU A 86 -13.60 -0.73 -5.83
N PRO A 87 -12.95 -0.52 -4.66
CA PRO A 87 -12.21 -1.58 -4.01
C PRO A 87 -13.18 -2.74 -3.73
N GLN A 88 -12.91 -3.90 -4.32
CA GLN A 88 -13.67 -5.09 -3.97
C GLN A 88 -13.15 -5.62 -2.64
N ALA A 89 -13.99 -5.53 -1.59
CA ALA A 89 -13.77 -6.25 -0.34
C ALA A 89 -13.70 -7.76 -0.65
N MET A 90 -12.98 -8.49 0.17
CA MET A 90 -12.92 -9.95 0.08
C MET A 90 -14.06 -10.55 0.91
N SER A 91 -14.56 -11.71 0.50
CA SER A 91 -15.45 -12.48 1.36
C SER A 91 -14.65 -13.02 2.55
N VAL A 92 -15.13 -12.74 3.74
CA VAL A 92 -14.51 -13.18 4.99
C VAL A 92 -14.61 -14.68 5.11
N GLU A 93 -15.72 -15.28 4.65
CA GLU A 93 -15.94 -16.72 4.63
C GLU A 93 -14.84 -17.45 3.85
N LYS A 94 -14.36 -16.86 2.75
CA LYS A 94 -13.24 -17.40 1.95
C LYS A 94 -11.92 -17.34 2.70
N ILE A 95 -11.71 -16.28 3.47
CA ILE A 95 -10.52 -16.16 4.33
C ILE A 95 -10.59 -17.17 5.46
N ASP A 96 -11.75 -17.32 6.09
CA ASP A 96 -11.97 -18.33 7.16
C ASP A 96 -11.79 -19.75 6.62
N ALA A 97 -12.24 -20.03 5.39
CA ALA A 97 -11.99 -21.31 4.73
C ALA A 97 -10.49 -21.57 4.51
N TYR A 98 -9.71 -20.55 4.12
CA TYR A 98 -8.26 -20.66 4.05
C TYR A 98 -7.66 -20.96 5.43
N LEU A 99 -8.01 -20.18 6.46
CA LEU A 99 -7.49 -20.36 7.81
C LEU A 99 -7.81 -21.74 8.41
N ALA A 100 -8.97 -22.31 8.06
CA ALA A 100 -9.39 -23.63 8.53
C ALA A 100 -8.68 -24.79 7.80
N ASN A 101 -8.35 -24.61 6.52
CA ASN A 101 -7.85 -25.69 5.66
C ASN A 101 -6.36 -25.53 5.27
N ARG A 102 -5.65 -24.55 5.84
CA ARG A 102 -4.24 -24.31 5.53
C ARG A 102 -3.33 -25.45 6.01
N GLN A 103 -2.21 -25.59 5.33
CA GLN A 103 -1.14 -26.51 5.77
C GLN A 103 -0.52 -26.04 7.09
N THR A 104 0.15 -26.95 7.78
CA THR A 104 0.86 -26.65 9.04
C THR A 104 2.35 -26.29 8.86
N SER A 105 2.73 -25.93 7.64
CA SER A 105 4.10 -25.46 7.37
C SER A 105 4.36 -24.09 8.02
N THR A 106 5.62 -23.80 8.34
CA THR A 106 6.01 -22.50 8.91
C THR A 106 5.54 -21.32 8.05
N SER A 107 5.66 -21.43 6.72
CA SER A 107 5.18 -20.39 5.81
C SER A 107 3.67 -20.19 5.89
N SER A 108 2.90 -21.26 6.05
CA SER A 108 1.44 -21.19 6.22
C SER A 108 1.03 -20.56 7.55
N ILE A 109 1.72 -20.89 8.64
CA ILE A 109 1.48 -20.27 9.95
C ILE A 109 1.75 -18.76 9.88
N ILE A 110 2.88 -18.36 9.30
CA ILE A 110 3.24 -16.95 9.12
C ILE A 110 2.21 -16.23 8.24
N THR A 111 1.79 -16.84 7.13
CA THR A 111 0.78 -16.23 6.26
C THR A 111 -0.56 -16.07 6.98
N ALA A 112 -1.00 -17.08 7.71
CA ALA A 112 -2.24 -17.03 8.47
C ALA A 112 -2.20 -15.93 9.54
N LEU A 113 -1.10 -15.80 10.26
CA LEU A 113 -0.89 -14.73 11.24
C LEU A 113 -0.95 -13.35 10.59
N MET A 114 -0.24 -13.14 9.47
CA MET A 114 -0.25 -11.87 8.74
C MET A 114 -1.65 -11.52 8.23
N VAL A 115 -2.34 -12.51 7.64
CA VAL A 115 -3.70 -12.33 7.09
C VAL A 115 -4.67 -11.96 8.20
N SER A 116 -4.62 -12.66 9.34
CA SER A 116 -5.48 -12.39 10.49
C SER A 116 -5.23 -11.00 11.07
N ILE A 117 -3.96 -10.61 11.28
CA ILE A 117 -3.60 -9.27 11.75
C ILE A 117 -4.12 -8.20 10.77
N MET A 118 -3.85 -8.34 9.48
CA MET A 118 -4.26 -7.34 8.49
C MET A 118 -5.78 -7.24 8.35
N LEU A 119 -6.49 -8.37 8.46
CA LEU A 119 -7.95 -8.43 8.39
C LEU A 119 -8.61 -7.77 9.61
N GLU A 120 -8.13 -8.06 10.83
CA GLU A 120 -8.76 -7.61 12.07
C GLU A 120 -8.29 -6.23 12.54
N THR A 121 -7.10 -5.78 12.14
CA THR A 121 -6.56 -4.48 12.58
C THR A 121 -6.51 -3.42 11.47
N GLY A 122 -6.70 -3.82 10.23
CA GLY A 122 -6.55 -2.95 9.06
C GLY A 122 -5.12 -2.43 8.85
N LEU A 123 -4.10 -3.01 9.45
CA LEU A 123 -2.71 -2.63 9.27
C LEU A 123 -2.25 -2.83 7.81
N ARG A 124 -1.34 -1.96 7.36
CA ARG A 124 -0.69 -2.16 6.07
C ARG A 124 0.34 -3.28 6.16
N LEU A 125 0.62 -3.96 5.03
CA LEU A 125 1.63 -5.02 4.98
C LEU A 125 2.96 -4.59 5.63
N GLY A 126 3.47 -3.40 5.33
CA GLY A 126 4.71 -2.89 5.93
C GLY A 126 4.62 -2.62 7.43
N GLU A 127 3.46 -2.18 7.93
CA GLU A 127 3.20 -1.99 9.36
C GLU A 127 3.15 -3.36 10.06
N THR A 128 2.46 -4.34 9.48
CA THR A 128 2.40 -5.72 10.00
C THR A 128 3.78 -6.38 10.06
N MET A 129 4.61 -6.19 9.05
CA MET A 129 5.98 -6.71 9.02
C MET A 129 6.92 -6.06 10.05
N ALA A 130 6.60 -4.85 10.50
CA ALA A 130 7.41 -4.13 11.46
C ALA A 130 7.08 -4.45 12.92
N ILE A 131 6.01 -5.21 13.18
CA ILE A 131 5.58 -5.59 14.52
C ILE A 131 6.70 -6.40 15.20
N LYS A 132 6.96 -6.07 16.45
CA LYS A 132 7.84 -6.82 17.34
C LYS A 132 7.03 -7.59 18.37
N VAL A 133 7.61 -8.62 18.95
CA VAL A 133 6.95 -9.42 19.99
C VAL A 133 6.58 -8.55 21.20
N GLU A 134 7.48 -7.61 21.57
CA GLU A 134 7.25 -6.65 22.65
C GLU A 134 6.16 -5.61 22.37
N ASP A 135 5.70 -5.48 21.12
CA ASP A 135 4.59 -4.58 20.75
C ASP A 135 3.22 -5.22 20.99
N ILE A 136 3.17 -6.51 21.34
CA ILE A 136 1.92 -7.27 21.50
C ILE A 136 1.58 -7.38 22.97
N ASN A 137 0.41 -6.85 23.34
CA ASN A 137 -0.22 -7.11 24.63
C ASN A 137 -1.32 -8.17 24.45
N THR A 138 -1.06 -9.38 24.97
CA THR A 138 -1.99 -10.51 24.83
C THR A 138 -3.16 -10.43 25.80
N GLU A 139 -3.04 -9.74 26.93
CA GLU A 139 -4.10 -9.53 27.91
C GLU A 139 -5.13 -8.55 27.40
N GLU A 140 -4.67 -7.40 26.88
CA GLU A 140 -5.54 -6.36 26.32
C GLU A 140 -5.90 -6.60 24.86
N LYS A 141 -5.33 -7.61 24.22
CA LYS A 141 -5.48 -7.91 22.77
C LYS A 141 -5.16 -6.73 21.88
N THR A 142 -4.05 -6.03 22.20
CA THR A 142 -3.61 -4.86 21.44
C THR A 142 -2.23 -5.06 20.81
N ILE A 143 -1.99 -4.36 19.72
CA ILE A 143 -0.69 -4.28 19.05
C ILE A 143 -0.32 -2.81 18.93
N ARG A 144 0.85 -2.43 19.45
CA ARG A 144 1.45 -1.13 19.24
C ARG A 144 2.06 -1.08 17.83
N THR A 145 1.81 -0.01 17.09
CA THR A 145 2.36 0.17 15.75
C THR A 145 2.71 1.63 15.49
N ILE A 146 3.67 1.84 14.58
CA ILE A 146 4.10 3.16 14.15
C ILE A 146 3.56 3.43 12.74
N GLY A 147 2.68 4.41 12.61
CA GLY A 147 2.07 4.81 11.35
C GLY A 147 2.93 5.77 10.52
N LYS A 148 2.36 6.26 9.43
CA LYS A 148 2.99 7.28 8.59
C LYS A 148 3.29 8.54 9.41
N GLY A 149 4.53 9.04 9.31
CA GLY A 149 4.98 10.23 10.06
C GLY A 149 5.48 9.94 11.48
N GLY A 150 5.74 8.67 11.82
CA GLY A 150 6.33 8.29 13.12
C GLY A 150 5.33 8.31 14.28
N ARG A 151 4.03 8.42 14.01
CA ARG A 151 3.02 8.44 15.09
C ARG A 151 2.71 7.02 15.56
N GLU A 152 2.84 6.81 16.85
CA GLU A 152 2.43 5.57 17.50
C GLU A 152 0.91 5.49 17.64
N ARG A 153 0.37 4.28 17.49
CA ARG A 153 -1.02 3.97 17.79
C ARG A 153 -1.14 2.52 18.23
N PHE A 154 -2.18 2.24 18.99
CA PHE A 154 -2.58 0.89 19.34
C PHE A 154 -3.73 0.45 18.42
N VAL A 155 -3.71 -0.82 18.02
CA VAL A 155 -4.81 -1.46 17.30
C VAL A 155 -5.26 -2.68 18.07
N ILE A 156 -6.56 -2.93 18.08
CA ILE A 156 -7.16 -4.09 18.77
C ILE A 156 -7.25 -5.22 17.76
N TYR A 157 -6.89 -6.43 18.17
CA TYR A 157 -7.05 -7.62 17.36
C TYR A 157 -8.11 -8.58 17.95
N GLY A 158 -8.65 -9.43 17.11
CA GLY A 158 -9.72 -10.35 17.47
C GLY A 158 -9.27 -11.80 17.61
N LYS A 159 -10.27 -12.69 17.62
CA LYS A 159 -10.06 -14.13 17.87
C LYS A 159 -9.20 -14.84 16.83
N ARG A 160 -9.23 -14.40 15.55
CA ARG A 160 -8.41 -15.00 14.50
C ARG A 160 -6.93 -14.77 14.79
N THR A 161 -6.56 -13.52 15.03
CA THR A 161 -5.18 -13.14 15.36
C THR A 161 -4.73 -13.81 16.67
N GLU A 162 -5.57 -13.83 17.69
CA GLU A 162 -5.28 -14.50 18.97
C GLU A 162 -4.91 -15.98 18.75
N LYS A 163 -5.72 -16.72 17.98
CA LYS A 163 -5.48 -18.13 17.65
C LYS A 163 -4.14 -18.34 16.94
N GLU A 164 -3.83 -17.48 15.97
CA GLU A 164 -2.57 -17.59 15.21
C GLU A 164 -1.36 -17.19 16.06
N LEU A 165 -1.49 -16.20 16.93
CA LEU A 165 -0.45 -15.82 17.90
C LEU A 165 -0.15 -16.96 18.87
N GLN A 166 -1.16 -17.66 19.37
CA GLN A 166 -0.97 -18.83 20.27
C GLN A 166 -0.15 -19.95 19.58
N GLN A 167 -0.29 -20.12 18.28
CA GLN A 167 0.48 -21.11 17.52
C GLN A 167 1.91 -20.63 17.20
N TRP A 168 2.11 -19.32 17.08
CA TRP A 168 3.40 -18.74 16.70
C TRP A 168 4.27 -18.40 17.90
N LEU A 169 3.68 -18.02 19.04
CA LEU A 169 4.39 -17.74 20.28
C LEU A 169 4.65 -19.04 21.07
N PRO A 170 5.83 -19.23 21.70
CA PRO A 170 6.84 -18.20 21.94
C PRO A 170 7.74 -17.98 20.72
N ALA A 171 7.61 -16.83 20.08
CA ALA A 171 8.57 -16.41 19.08
C ALA A 171 9.86 -15.88 19.74
N PRO A 172 11.02 -15.94 19.07
CA PRO A 172 12.22 -15.28 19.56
C PRO A 172 11.97 -13.80 19.82
N GLN A 173 12.63 -13.24 20.85
CA GLN A 173 12.57 -11.79 21.09
C GLN A 173 12.93 -10.99 19.83
N GLY A 174 12.27 -9.85 19.64
CA GLY A 174 12.47 -8.99 18.50
C GLY A 174 11.31 -9.04 17.50
N ARG A 175 11.60 -9.13 16.21
CA ARG A 175 10.56 -9.09 15.18
C ARG A 175 9.61 -10.29 15.29
N LEU A 176 8.31 -10.02 15.24
CA LEU A 176 7.28 -11.06 15.21
C LEU A 176 7.41 -11.95 13.97
N LEU A 177 7.81 -11.38 12.85
CA LEU A 177 7.91 -12.07 11.56
C LEU A 177 9.37 -12.14 11.09
N PRO A 178 9.75 -13.17 10.32
CA PRO A 178 11.07 -13.28 9.72
C PRO A 178 11.44 -12.05 8.89
N PRO A 179 12.74 -11.71 8.73
CA PRO A 179 13.19 -10.51 8.01
C PRO A 179 13.13 -10.69 6.48
N TRP A 180 12.02 -11.21 5.97
CA TRP A 180 11.80 -11.37 4.54
C TRP A 180 11.45 -10.03 3.88
N SER A 181 11.63 -9.97 2.57
CA SER A 181 11.27 -8.77 1.82
C SER A 181 9.75 -8.58 1.73
N GLN A 182 9.31 -7.34 1.60
CA GLN A 182 7.88 -7.04 1.40
C GLN A 182 7.30 -7.70 0.13
N SER A 183 8.13 -7.85 -0.92
CA SER A 183 7.74 -8.58 -2.13
C SER A 183 7.59 -10.08 -1.88
N GLY A 184 8.47 -10.68 -1.08
CA GLY A 184 8.37 -12.09 -0.69
C GLY A 184 7.11 -12.38 0.10
N PHE A 185 6.82 -11.57 1.14
CA PHE A 185 5.56 -11.70 1.88
C PHE A 185 4.32 -11.52 1.01
N ARG A 186 4.36 -10.55 0.09
CA ARG A 186 3.25 -10.35 -0.84
C ARG A 186 3.03 -11.59 -1.71
N ALA A 187 4.08 -12.12 -2.33
CA ALA A 187 4.00 -13.31 -3.18
C ALA A 187 3.45 -14.51 -2.39
N MET A 188 3.93 -14.73 -1.18
CA MET A 188 3.49 -15.82 -0.32
C MET A 188 2.01 -15.71 0.07
N ILE A 189 1.53 -14.51 0.43
CA ILE A 189 0.12 -14.28 0.73
C ILE A 189 -0.74 -14.49 -0.53
N GLU A 190 -0.31 -13.97 -1.68
CA GLU A 190 -1.02 -14.12 -2.94
C GLU A 190 -1.11 -15.61 -3.33
N GLU A 191 -0.02 -16.36 -3.28
CA GLU A 191 0.04 -17.80 -3.60
C GLU A 191 -0.90 -18.63 -2.72
N GLN A 192 -0.86 -18.43 -1.41
CA GLN A 192 -1.62 -19.26 -0.47
C GLN A 192 -3.12 -18.93 -0.43
N LEU A 193 -3.50 -17.68 -0.70
CA LEU A 193 -4.90 -17.28 -0.71
C LEU A 193 -5.58 -17.40 -2.08
N GLU A 194 -4.82 -17.43 -3.17
CA GLU A 194 -5.38 -17.47 -4.53
C GLU A 194 -6.38 -18.62 -4.76
N PRO A 195 -6.15 -19.86 -4.25
CA PRO A 195 -7.11 -20.97 -4.41
C PRO A 195 -8.48 -20.70 -3.78
N TYR A 196 -8.53 -19.86 -2.75
CA TYR A 196 -9.76 -19.54 -2.01
C TYR A 196 -10.43 -18.27 -2.50
N THR A 197 -9.63 -17.25 -2.80
CA THR A 197 -10.11 -15.89 -3.02
C THR A 197 -10.00 -15.43 -4.46
N GLY A 198 -9.35 -16.22 -5.33
CA GLY A 198 -8.90 -15.78 -6.65
C GLY A 198 -7.78 -14.75 -6.53
N LYS A 199 -7.40 -14.12 -7.64
CA LYS A 199 -6.30 -13.16 -7.70
C LYS A 199 -6.44 -12.07 -6.63
N MET A 200 -5.50 -12.04 -5.72
CA MET A 200 -5.54 -11.27 -4.48
C MET A 200 -4.34 -10.33 -4.37
N ARG A 201 -4.53 -9.22 -3.69
CA ARG A 201 -3.46 -8.32 -3.25
C ARG A 201 -3.63 -8.02 -1.76
N PRO A 202 -2.56 -8.00 -0.94
CA PRO A 202 -2.68 -7.77 0.51
C PRO A 202 -3.47 -6.51 0.91
N HIS A 203 -3.45 -5.46 0.08
CA HIS A 203 -4.27 -4.27 0.32
C HIS A 203 -5.78 -4.55 0.38
N ARG A 204 -6.27 -5.62 -0.28
CA ARG A 204 -7.69 -5.99 -0.22
C ARG A 204 -8.10 -6.47 1.18
N LEU A 205 -7.21 -7.10 1.94
CA LEU A 205 -7.47 -7.47 3.35
C LEU A 205 -7.83 -6.24 4.18
N ARG A 206 -7.06 -5.15 4.02
CA ARG A 206 -7.36 -3.89 4.71
C ARG A 206 -8.69 -3.25 4.24
N HIS A 207 -9.07 -3.40 2.99
CA HIS A 207 -10.38 -2.93 2.50
C HIS A 207 -11.53 -3.78 3.02
N THR A 208 -11.27 -5.04 3.33
CA THR A 208 -12.25 -5.95 3.95
C THR A 208 -12.49 -5.61 5.42
N PHE A 209 -11.46 -5.19 6.16
CA PHE A 209 -11.59 -4.69 7.53
C PHE A 209 -12.61 -3.54 7.63
N ALA A 210 -12.58 -2.59 6.69
CA ALA A 210 -13.43 -1.41 6.72
C ALA A 210 -14.96 -1.70 6.75
N PRO A 211 -15.52 -2.64 5.97
CA PRO A 211 -16.95 -2.97 5.99
C PRO A 211 -17.42 -3.79 7.21
N GLU A 212 -16.55 -4.53 7.86
CA GLU A 212 -16.94 -5.38 8.99
C GLU A 212 -17.09 -4.63 10.31
N MET A 213 -16.36 -3.55 10.50
CA MET A 213 -16.35 -2.79 11.74
C MET A 213 -17.69 -2.06 12.06
N PRO A 214 -18.45 -1.49 11.09
CA PRO A 214 -19.76 -0.90 11.39
C PRO A 214 -20.72 -1.86 12.05
N ASN A 215 -20.64 -3.16 11.76
CA ASN A 215 -21.46 -4.20 12.36
C ASN A 215 -21.09 -4.51 13.82
N SER A 216 -19.94 -4.00 14.29
CA SER A 216 -19.50 -4.17 15.69
C SER A 216 -20.06 -3.10 16.65
N GLY A 217 -20.87 -2.17 16.17
CA GLY A 217 -21.44 -1.08 16.98
C GLY A 217 -20.45 0.03 17.34
N MET A 218 -19.26 0.03 16.80
CA MET A 218 -18.24 1.04 17.10
C MET A 218 -18.54 2.37 16.38
N PRO A 219 -18.42 3.54 17.05
CA PRO A 219 -18.64 4.84 16.42
C PRO A 219 -17.69 5.10 15.24
N ILE A 220 -18.20 5.73 14.17
CA ILE A 220 -17.44 6.06 12.95
C ILE A 220 -16.20 6.93 13.24
N THR A 221 -16.29 7.81 14.24
CA THR A 221 -15.17 8.66 14.70
C THR A 221 -14.00 7.85 15.25
N THR A 222 -14.28 6.84 16.05
CA THR A 222 -13.28 5.89 16.58
C THR A 222 -12.67 5.10 15.42
N TRP A 223 -13.46 4.78 14.42
CA TRP A 223 -13.08 4.10 13.19
C TRP A 223 -12.03 4.87 12.38
N SER A 224 -12.30 6.16 12.10
CA SER A 224 -11.37 6.99 11.33
C SER A 224 -10.02 7.14 12.04
N THR A 225 -10.03 7.22 13.35
CA THR A 225 -8.81 7.28 14.17
C THR A 225 -8.01 5.99 14.11
N LEU A 226 -8.66 4.83 14.23
CA LEU A 226 -8.02 3.49 14.13
C LEU A 226 -7.43 3.25 12.74
N MET A 227 -8.11 3.70 11.67
CA MET A 227 -7.62 3.56 10.30
C MET A 227 -6.48 4.52 9.96
N GLY A 228 -6.19 5.51 10.81
CA GLY A 228 -5.18 6.53 10.54
C GLY A 228 -5.53 7.37 9.29
N HIS A 229 -6.82 7.51 8.98
CA HIS A 229 -7.30 8.47 8.01
C HIS A 229 -7.42 9.83 8.71
N GLN A 230 -6.47 10.72 8.44
CA GLN A 230 -6.75 12.14 8.67
C GLN A 230 -7.60 12.63 7.51
N HIS A 231 -8.77 13.20 7.81
CA HIS A 231 -9.42 14.11 6.90
C HIS A 231 -8.43 15.24 6.63
N SER A 232 -7.87 15.29 5.43
CA SER A 232 -7.28 16.52 4.92
C SER A 232 -8.46 17.46 4.67
N SER A 233 -8.61 18.42 5.54
CA SER A 233 -9.41 19.62 5.33
C SER A 233 -8.88 20.36 4.12
#